data_f71e24ce0598438ae5208c1ccbb4539f
#
_entry.id   f71e24ce0598438ae5208c1ccbb4539f
#
_cell.length_a   1.000
_cell.length_b   1.000
_cell.length_c   1.000
_cell.angle_alpha   90.00
_cell.angle_beta   90.00
_cell.angle_gamma   90.00
#
_symmetry.space_group_name_H-M   'P 1'
#
loop_
_entity.id
_entity.type
_entity.pdbx_description
1 polymer ?
#
loop_
_entity_poly.entity_id
_entity_poly.type
_entity_poly.pdbx_seq_one_letter_code
_entity_poly.pdbx_strand_id
1 'polypeptide(L)'
;VLGGRGTRNNIIATPVIYKGMVYVAVGQDPEHGEGVGHLWCLDPTRRGDVSPELAVKVGTTDIIEHRRLQAVIAEEGEAAIDNENSAVIWHYSAYDQDGDGEIGFEEQMHRSCGTVAIKDDILYIADFSGLFHCLDAITGKVHWTYDMLAAAWGSPLIVEGHVYIGDEDGDISIFPLSADKEVALKDGFEPGVGEINMKNSVYS
;
A
#
# COMPACT_ATOMS: atom_id res chain seq x y z
N VAL A 1 -4.82 -1.65 13.63
CA VAL A 1 -5.11 -2.94 13.08
C VAL A 1 -5.07 -2.89 11.61
N LEU A 2 -4.35 -3.81 11.10
CA LEU A 2 -4.06 -3.91 9.70
C LEU A 2 -5.18 -4.66 8.97
N GLY A 3 -6.35 -4.13 8.96
CA GLY A 3 -7.57 -4.73 8.44
C GLY A 3 -8.60 -4.95 9.53
N GLY A 4 -9.85 -4.75 9.27
CA GLY A 4 -10.93 -4.84 10.23
C GLY A 4 -11.21 -6.28 10.71
N ARG A 5 -12.19 -6.41 11.58
CA ARG A 5 -12.64 -7.71 12.07
C ARG A 5 -13.12 -8.58 10.90
N GLY A 6 -12.65 -9.81 10.87
CA GLY A 6 -13.02 -10.77 9.84
C GLY A 6 -12.28 -10.61 8.52
N THR A 7 -11.35 -9.65 8.40
CA THR A 7 -10.48 -9.58 7.25
C THR A 7 -9.46 -10.72 7.30
N ARG A 8 -9.06 -11.17 6.13
CA ARG A 8 -8.00 -12.18 5.97
C ARG A 8 -6.69 -11.55 5.56
N ASN A 9 -6.49 -10.28 5.95
CA ASN A 9 -5.30 -9.54 5.60
C ASN A 9 -4.07 -10.11 6.31
N ASN A 10 -3.03 -10.31 5.53
CA ASN A 10 -1.75 -10.83 5.97
C ASN A 10 -0.64 -9.84 5.65
N ILE A 11 0.43 -9.90 6.43
CA ILE A 11 1.69 -9.25 6.10
C ILE A 11 2.52 -10.30 5.39
N ILE A 12 2.55 -10.24 4.06
CA ILE A 12 3.35 -11.14 3.23
C ILE A 12 4.66 -10.45 2.85
N ALA A 13 4.55 -9.16 2.53
CA ALA A 13 5.69 -8.32 2.17
C ALA A 13 6.67 -8.13 3.34
N THR A 14 7.95 -8.00 3.03
CA THR A 14 8.97 -7.66 4.01
C THR A 14 8.86 -6.17 4.36
N PRO A 15 8.75 -5.78 5.64
CA PRO A 15 8.80 -4.38 6.04
C PRO A 15 10.14 -3.73 5.67
N VAL A 16 10.09 -2.48 5.19
CA VAL A 16 11.26 -1.70 4.79
C VAL A 16 11.47 -0.55 5.77
N ILE A 17 12.73 -0.28 6.11
CA ILE A 17 13.11 0.87 6.94
C ILE A 17 13.69 1.96 6.05
N TYR A 18 13.09 3.16 6.08
CA TYR A 18 13.59 4.33 5.39
C TYR A 18 13.46 5.57 6.28
N LYS A 19 14.53 6.36 6.42
CA LYS A 19 14.60 7.55 7.29
C LYS A 19 14.05 7.32 8.71
N GLY A 20 14.26 6.13 9.26
CA GLY A 20 13.83 5.77 10.62
C GLY A 20 12.36 5.35 10.75
N MET A 21 11.57 5.37 9.69
CA MET A 21 10.19 4.89 9.64
C MET A 21 10.13 3.48 9.05
N VAL A 22 9.08 2.74 9.38
CA VAL A 22 8.80 1.39 8.86
C VAL A 22 7.65 1.46 7.88
N TYR A 23 7.87 0.91 6.68
CA TYR A 23 6.89 0.80 5.62
C TYR A 23 6.48 -0.64 5.44
N VAL A 24 5.19 -0.91 5.41
CA VAL A 24 4.66 -2.27 5.27
C VAL A 24 3.39 -2.29 4.45
N ALA A 25 3.39 -3.13 3.42
CA ALA A 25 2.18 -3.43 2.67
C ALA A 25 1.44 -4.61 3.32
N VAL A 26 0.13 -4.52 3.31
CA VAL A 26 -0.76 -5.52 3.90
C VAL A 26 -1.93 -5.72 2.95
N GLY A 27 -2.31 -6.96 2.75
CA GLY A 27 -3.47 -7.28 1.93
C GLY A 27 -4.00 -8.67 2.21
N GLN A 28 -5.12 -8.99 1.62
CA GLN A 28 -5.67 -10.33 1.68
C GLN A 28 -4.76 -11.28 0.90
N ASP A 29 -4.57 -12.50 1.42
CA ASP A 29 -3.77 -13.47 0.67
C ASP A 29 -4.46 -13.88 -0.64
N PRO A 30 -3.67 -14.25 -1.67
CA PRO A 30 -4.19 -14.53 -3.01
C PRO A 30 -5.24 -15.62 -3.07
N GLU A 31 -5.22 -16.58 -2.16
CA GLU A 31 -6.17 -17.69 -2.13
C GLU A 31 -7.59 -17.28 -1.73
N HIS A 32 -7.75 -16.08 -1.19
CA HIS A 32 -9.02 -15.58 -0.67
C HIS A 32 -9.67 -14.49 -1.51
N GLY A 33 -9.22 -14.31 -2.74
CA GLY A 33 -9.76 -13.34 -3.69
C GLY A 33 -9.04 -11.99 -3.65
N GLU A 34 -9.53 -11.06 -4.43
CA GLU A 34 -9.08 -9.69 -4.41
C GLU A 34 -9.65 -8.99 -3.17
N GLY A 35 -8.88 -8.13 -2.59
CA GLY A 35 -9.29 -7.35 -1.43
C GLY A 35 -8.58 -6.02 -1.41
N VAL A 36 -9.09 -5.09 -0.64
CA VAL A 36 -8.44 -3.79 -0.42
C VAL A 36 -7.06 -4.03 0.18
N GLY A 37 -6.05 -3.46 -0.43
CA GLY A 37 -4.71 -3.41 0.10
C GLY A 37 -4.50 -2.20 0.99
N HIS A 38 -3.49 -2.26 1.82
CA HIS A 38 -3.12 -1.20 2.73
C HIS A 38 -1.62 -1.02 2.74
N LEU A 39 -1.15 0.19 2.58
CA LEU A 39 0.26 0.55 2.77
C LEU A 39 0.37 1.48 3.96
N TRP A 40 1.23 1.14 4.90
CA TRP A 40 1.40 1.85 6.16
C TRP A 40 2.82 2.40 6.30
N CYS A 41 2.93 3.63 6.75
CA CYS A 41 4.16 4.20 7.27
C CYS A 41 4.01 4.36 8.79
N LEU A 42 4.94 3.76 9.53
CA LEU A 42 4.86 3.65 10.98
C LEU A 42 6.08 4.24 11.67
N ASP A 43 5.87 4.93 12.79
CA ASP A 43 6.91 5.35 13.72
C ASP A 43 7.29 4.19 14.67
N PRO A 44 8.47 3.57 14.50
CA PRO A 44 8.88 2.44 15.33
C PRO A 44 9.30 2.84 16.75
N THR A 45 9.29 4.11 17.10
CA THR A 45 9.66 4.59 18.44
C THR A 45 8.51 4.55 19.43
N ARG A 46 7.29 4.48 18.97
CA ARG A 46 6.09 4.40 19.81
C ARG A 46 6.01 3.08 20.56
N ARG A 47 5.39 3.09 21.73
CA ARG A 47 5.27 1.92 22.63
C ARG A 47 3.89 1.83 23.22
N GLY A 48 3.50 0.61 23.65
CA GLY A 48 2.18 0.31 24.20
C GLY A 48 1.18 -0.04 23.11
N ASP A 49 -0.07 0.38 23.26
CA ASP A 49 -1.04 0.28 22.18
C ASP A 49 -0.80 1.42 21.21
N VAL A 50 -0.32 1.07 20.05
CA VAL A 50 0.08 2.00 18.97
C VAL A 50 -0.84 1.90 17.76
N SER A 51 -1.99 1.27 17.93
CA SER A 51 -3.04 1.18 16.91
C SER A 51 -3.49 2.55 16.44
N PRO A 52 -4.01 2.71 15.22
CA PRO A 52 -4.55 3.99 14.76
C PRO A 52 -5.74 4.47 15.58
N GLU A 53 -6.56 3.54 16.05
CA GLU A 53 -7.77 3.79 16.81
C GLU A 53 -7.82 2.92 18.05
N LEU A 54 -8.59 3.36 19.05
CA LEU A 54 -8.91 2.61 20.25
C LEU A 54 -10.42 2.32 20.27
N ALA A 55 -10.79 1.11 20.68
CA ALA A 55 -12.19 0.77 20.91
C ALA A 55 -12.62 1.26 22.29
N VAL A 56 -13.75 1.93 22.33
CA VAL A 56 -14.40 2.41 23.57
C VAL A 56 -15.87 1.99 23.58
N LYS A 57 -16.50 2.05 24.74
CA LYS A 57 -17.97 1.92 24.81
C LYS A 57 -18.62 3.19 24.30
N VAL A 58 -19.67 3.05 23.50
CA VAL A 58 -20.43 4.19 22.96
C VAL A 58 -20.85 5.13 24.08
N GLY A 59 -20.57 6.42 23.87
CA GLY A 59 -20.91 7.47 24.83
C GLY A 59 -19.97 7.59 26.04
N THR A 60 -18.86 6.86 26.03
CA THR A 60 -17.83 6.94 27.07
C THR A 60 -16.44 7.11 26.47
N THR A 61 -15.45 7.34 27.32
CA THR A 61 -14.03 7.27 26.99
C THR A 61 -13.37 6.01 27.56
N ASP A 62 -14.18 5.04 28.01
CA ASP A 62 -13.66 3.83 28.62
C ASP A 62 -13.09 2.92 27.55
N ILE A 63 -11.77 2.81 27.53
CA ILE A 63 -11.04 1.97 26.57
C ILE A 63 -11.28 0.51 26.86
N ILE A 64 -11.58 -0.26 25.81
CA ILE A 64 -11.69 -1.70 25.87
C ILE A 64 -10.28 -2.28 25.73
N GLU A 65 -9.67 -2.60 26.86
CA GLU A 65 -8.30 -3.08 26.92
C GLU A 65 -8.12 -4.49 26.31
N HIS A 66 -6.88 -4.79 25.94
CA HIS A 66 -6.45 -6.12 25.50
C HIS A 66 -7.16 -6.70 24.29
N ARG A 67 -7.73 -5.84 23.47
CA ARG A 67 -8.32 -6.31 22.23
C ARG A 67 -7.25 -6.64 21.22
N ARG A 68 -7.12 -7.92 20.89
CA ARG A 68 -6.12 -8.41 19.95
C ARG A 68 -6.49 -8.14 18.49
N LEU A 69 -7.78 -8.23 18.19
CA LEU A 69 -8.29 -7.91 16.85
C LEU A 69 -9.07 -6.63 16.98
N GLN A 70 -8.62 -5.61 16.28
CA GLN A 70 -9.19 -4.41 16.37
C GLN A 70 -10.34 -4.28 15.60
N ALA A 71 -11.41 -4.43 16.08
CA ALA A 71 -12.57 -3.94 15.47
C ALA A 71 -13.50 -3.47 16.54
N VAL A 72 -13.99 -2.34 16.32
CA VAL A 72 -15.15 -1.85 16.98
C VAL A 72 -16.30 -2.78 16.63
N ILE A 73 -16.93 -3.35 17.61
CA ILE A 73 -18.11 -4.18 17.41
C ILE A 73 -19.32 -3.29 17.73
N ALA A 74 -19.80 -2.61 16.70
CA ALA A 74 -20.90 -1.65 16.86
C ALA A 74 -22.16 -2.29 17.50
N GLU A 75 -22.44 -3.56 17.20
CA GLU A 75 -23.55 -4.33 17.75
C GLU A 75 -23.40 -4.61 19.26
N GLU A 76 -22.19 -4.53 19.78
CA GLU A 76 -21.89 -4.64 21.21
C GLU A 76 -21.82 -3.28 21.92
N GLY A 77 -22.23 -2.22 21.23
CA GLY A 77 -22.22 -0.87 21.78
C GLY A 77 -20.81 -0.26 21.86
N GLU A 78 -19.98 -0.55 20.88
CA GLU A 78 -18.61 -0.02 20.81
C GLU A 78 -18.49 1.08 19.74
N ALA A 79 -17.52 1.97 19.92
CA ALA A 79 -17.14 3.01 18.99
C ALA A 79 -15.61 3.11 18.88
N ALA A 80 -15.12 3.63 17.76
CA ALA A 80 -13.71 3.97 17.60
C ALA A 80 -13.46 5.40 18.07
N ILE A 81 -12.32 5.61 18.68
CA ILE A 81 -11.74 6.94 18.89
C ILE A 81 -10.30 6.94 18.41
N ASP A 82 -9.81 8.11 18.00
CA ASP A 82 -8.42 8.26 17.59
C ASP A 82 -7.48 7.94 18.74
N ASN A 83 -6.38 7.26 18.43
CA ASN A 83 -5.34 6.97 19.39
C ASN A 83 -4.21 8.00 19.29
N GLU A 84 -4.09 8.89 20.25
CA GLU A 84 -3.01 9.90 20.31
C GLU A 84 -1.61 9.27 20.36
N ASN A 85 -1.50 8.01 20.80
CA ASN A 85 -0.25 7.25 20.81
C ASN A 85 -0.04 6.40 19.57
N SER A 86 -0.84 6.61 18.51
CA SER A 86 -0.71 5.86 17.27
C SER A 86 0.71 5.91 16.70
N ALA A 87 1.19 4.77 16.19
CA ALA A 87 2.41 4.71 15.41
C ALA A 87 2.20 5.07 13.94
N VAL A 88 0.97 5.25 13.50
CA VAL A 88 0.68 5.55 12.09
C VAL A 88 1.08 6.98 11.78
N ILE A 89 2.01 7.14 10.82
CA ILE A 89 2.36 8.43 10.24
C ILE A 89 1.40 8.74 9.09
N TRP A 90 1.21 7.77 8.21
CA TRP A 90 0.21 7.80 7.15
C TRP A 90 -0.22 6.40 6.74
N HIS A 91 -1.37 6.33 6.10
CA HIS A 91 -1.98 5.13 5.56
C HIS A 91 -2.50 5.42 4.15
N TYR A 92 -2.22 4.51 3.24
CA TYR A 92 -2.74 4.54 1.87
C TYR A 92 -3.53 3.27 1.56
N SER A 93 -4.71 3.43 1.01
CA SER A 93 -5.54 2.34 0.49
C SER A 93 -6.35 2.75 -0.74
N ALA A 94 -6.56 4.03 -0.94
CA ALA A 94 -7.28 4.58 -2.08
C ALA A 94 -6.95 6.05 -2.28
N TYR A 95 -7.15 6.53 -3.49
CA TYR A 95 -6.95 7.92 -3.87
C TYR A 95 -7.90 8.28 -5.01
N ASP A 96 -8.82 9.21 -4.77
CA ASP A 96 -9.69 9.77 -5.79
C ASP A 96 -8.84 10.60 -6.78
N GLN A 97 -8.51 9.98 -7.92
CA GLN A 97 -7.56 10.52 -8.88
C GLN A 97 -8.20 11.56 -9.80
N ASP A 98 -9.43 11.35 -10.17
CA ASP A 98 -10.15 12.23 -11.10
C ASP A 98 -11.00 13.28 -10.39
N GLY A 99 -11.19 13.17 -9.07
CA GLY A 99 -11.88 14.14 -8.23
C GLY A 99 -13.39 14.08 -8.35
N ASP A 100 -13.96 12.96 -8.77
CA ASP A 100 -15.41 12.77 -8.93
C ASP A 100 -16.12 12.42 -7.61
N GLY A 101 -15.36 12.09 -6.55
CA GLY A 101 -15.85 11.77 -5.22
C GLY A 101 -16.22 10.30 -5.04
N GLU A 102 -16.00 9.48 -6.04
CA GLU A 102 -16.14 8.03 -5.98
C GLU A 102 -14.75 7.39 -6.05
N ILE A 103 -14.57 6.21 -5.50
CA ILE A 103 -13.31 5.46 -5.60
C ILE A 103 -13.53 4.31 -6.56
N GLY A 104 -12.97 4.44 -7.75
CA GLY A 104 -12.96 3.42 -8.77
C GLY A 104 -11.96 2.29 -8.46
N PHE A 105 -11.98 1.24 -9.29
CA PHE A 105 -11.05 0.11 -9.13
C PHE A 105 -9.59 0.55 -9.28
N GLU A 106 -9.28 1.39 -10.25
CA GLU A 106 -7.92 1.87 -10.54
C GLU A 106 -7.40 2.89 -9.52
N GLU A 107 -8.27 3.38 -8.66
CA GLU A 107 -7.97 4.36 -7.61
C GLU A 107 -7.78 3.71 -6.24
N GLN A 108 -7.98 2.40 -6.17
CA GLN A 108 -7.85 1.63 -4.97
C GLN A 108 -6.58 0.80 -4.99
N MET A 109 -5.84 0.78 -3.90
CA MET A 109 -4.78 -0.20 -3.72
C MET A 109 -5.40 -1.55 -3.39
N HIS A 110 -5.01 -2.57 -4.13
CA HIS A 110 -5.41 -3.95 -3.87
C HIS A 110 -4.34 -4.66 -3.04
N ARG A 111 -4.61 -5.93 -2.70
CA ARG A 111 -3.65 -6.73 -1.95
C ARG A 111 -2.28 -6.72 -2.61
N SER A 112 -1.23 -6.66 -1.81
CA SER A 112 0.14 -6.72 -2.30
C SER A 112 0.94 -7.80 -1.58
N CYS A 113 1.70 -8.57 -2.36
CA CYS A 113 2.70 -9.50 -1.86
C CYS A 113 4.11 -8.90 -1.96
N GLY A 114 4.26 -7.86 -2.77
CA GLY A 114 5.52 -7.19 -3.02
C GLY A 114 5.98 -6.30 -1.86
N THR A 115 7.28 -6.16 -1.74
CA THR A 115 7.94 -5.24 -0.81
C THR A 115 8.09 -3.87 -1.48
N VAL A 116 7.93 -2.78 -0.74
CA VAL A 116 8.12 -1.44 -1.28
C VAL A 116 9.59 -1.20 -1.67
N ALA A 117 9.82 -0.42 -2.74
CA ALA A 117 11.12 0.13 -3.07
C ALA A 117 11.10 1.65 -2.83
N ILE A 118 12.08 2.17 -2.10
CA ILE A 118 12.13 3.61 -1.75
C ILE A 118 13.50 4.17 -2.06
N LYS A 119 13.51 5.31 -2.78
CA LYS A 119 14.71 6.10 -3.02
C LYS A 119 14.34 7.56 -3.25
N ASP A 120 15.15 8.47 -2.70
CA ASP A 120 15.00 9.93 -2.87
C ASP A 120 13.58 10.44 -2.51
N ASP A 121 12.99 9.88 -1.43
CA ASP A 121 11.64 10.12 -0.94
C ASP A 121 10.50 9.66 -1.86
N ILE A 122 10.82 8.94 -2.94
CA ILE A 122 9.84 8.32 -3.82
C ILE A 122 9.70 6.84 -3.47
N LEU A 123 8.46 6.41 -3.24
CA LEU A 123 8.10 5.05 -2.90
C LEU A 123 7.34 4.40 -4.05
N TYR A 124 7.69 3.16 -4.35
CA TYR A 124 7.03 2.34 -5.36
C TYR A 124 6.53 1.03 -4.77
N ILE A 125 5.35 0.62 -5.19
CA ILE A 125 4.77 -0.68 -4.86
C ILE A 125 3.84 -1.13 -5.97
N ALA A 126 3.84 -2.42 -6.27
CA ALA A 126 2.83 -3.04 -7.13
C ALA A 126 1.84 -3.85 -6.29
N ASP A 127 0.62 -3.91 -6.74
CA ASP A 127 -0.39 -4.77 -6.16
C ASP A 127 -0.73 -5.98 -7.05
N PHE A 128 -1.51 -6.90 -6.48
CA PHE A 128 -1.84 -8.15 -7.17
C PHE A 128 -2.85 -7.98 -8.31
N SER A 129 -3.54 -6.87 -8.37
CA SER A 129 -4.46 -6.53 -9.46
C SER A 129 -3.76 -5.88 -10.66
N GLY A 130 -2.44 -5.69 -10.55
CA GLY A 130 -1.61 -5.14 -11.62
C GLY A 130 -1.44 -3.62 -11.55
N LEU A 131 -1.88 -2.98 -10.49
CA LEU A 131 -1.64 -1.55 -10.33
C LEU A 131 -0.28 -1.28 -9.70
N PHE A 132 0.48 -0.42 -10.34
CA PHE A 132 1.77 0.05 -9.88
C PHE A 132 1.65 1.48 -9.37
N HIS A 133 1.95 1.67 -8.09
CA HIS A 133 1.74 2.93 -7.38
C HIS A 133 3.05 3.63 -7.09
N CYS A 134 3.10 4.93 -7.35
CA CYS A 134 4.19 5.83 -6.99
C CYS A 134 3.69 6.87 -5.99
N LEU A 135 4.31 6.92 -4.81
CA LEU A 135 3.93 7.80 -3.72
C LEU A 135 5.12 8.58 -3.18
N ASP A 136 4.83 9.69 -2.53
CA ASP A 136 5.76 10.37 -1.66
C ASP A 136 5.93 9.55 -0.36
N ALA A 137 7.13 9.09 -0.08
CA ALA A 137 7.40 8.23 1.08
C ALA A 137 7.16 8.93 2.42
N ILE A 138 7.31 10.26 2.48
CA ILE A 138 7.18 11.00 3.72
C ILE A 138 5.72 11.29 4.08
N THR A 139 4.91 11.58 3.07
CA THR A 139 3.53 12.03 3.26
C THR A 139 2.47 11.00 2.88
N GLY A 140 2.83 9.96 2.13
CA GLY A 140 1.89 8.98 1.57
C GLY A 140 1.06 9.50 0.41
N LYS A 141 1.34 10.72 -0.09
CA LYS A 141 0.60 11.29 -1.21
C LYS A 141 0.94 10.57 -2.50
N VAL A 142 -0.08 10.19 -3.27
CA VAL A 142 0.11 9.58 -4.59
C VAL A 142 0.66 10.61 -5.56
N HIS A 143 1.68 10.22 -6.29
CA HIS A 143 2.23 10.96 -7.43
C HIS A 143 1.56 10.52 -8.73
N TRP A 144 1.54 9.20 -8.96
CA TRP A 144 0.91 8.57 -10.11
C TRP A 144 0.67 7.08 -9.88
N THR A 145 -0.23 6.52 -10.68
CA THR A 145 -0.48 5.08 -10.79
C THR A 145 -0.33 4.66 -12.24
N TYR A 146 0.01 3.39 -12.45
CA TYR A 146 0.12 2.77 -13.77
C TYR A 146 -0.53 1.39 -13.73
N ASP A 147 -1.37 1.07 -14.71
CA ASP A 147 -1.97 -0.24 -14.87
C ASP A 147 -1.06 -1.11 -15.75
N MET A 148 -0.51 -2.16 -15.15
CA MET A 148 0.36 -3.14 -15.80
C MET A 148 -0.43 -4.16 -16.63
N LEU A 149 -1.77 -4.15 -16.54
CA LEU A 149 -2.68 -5.07 -17.19
C LEU A 149 -2.52 -6.55 -16.79
N ALA A 150 -1.59 -6.87 -15.92
CA ALA A 150 -1.31 -8.21 -15.39
C ALA A 150 -0.88 -8.17 -13.93
N ALA A 151 -1.17 -9.22 -13.19
CA ALA A 151 -0.87 -9.27 -11.75
C ALA A 151 0.64 -9.18 -11.46
N ALA A 152 1.01 -8.36 -10.48
CA ALA A 152 2.37 -8.27 -10.01
C ALA A 152 2.55 -8.99 -8.66
N TRP A 153 3.39 -10.03 -8.66
CA TRP A 153 3.74 -10.78 -7.47
C TRP A 153 5.05 -10.32 -6.83
N GLY A 154 5.88 -9.69 -7.65
CA GLY A 154 7.23 -9.27 -7.31
C GLY A 154 7.29 -7.94 -6.59
N SER A 155 8.51 -7.54 -6.27
CA SER A 155 8.83 -6.25 -5.67
C SER A 155 9.51 -5.34 -6.71
N PRO A 156 9.23 -4.04 -6.72
CA PRO A 156 9.97 -3.12 -7.57
C PRO A 156 11.47 -3.12 -7.23
N LEU A 157 12.31 -2.97 -8.24
CA LEU A 157 13.76 -2.83 -8.09
C LEU A 157 14.21 -1.47 -8.60
N ILE A 158 14.93 -0.71 -7.79
CA ILE A 158 15.50 0.58 -8.19
C ILE A 158 17.00 0.42 -8.46
N VAL A 159 17.40 0.66 -9.71
CA VAL A 159 18.81 0.58 -10.15
C VAL A 159 19.13 1.75 -11.07
N GLU A 160 20.24 2.46 -10.79
CA GLU A 160 20.81 3.51 -11.64
C GLU A 160 19.78 4.53 -12.18
N GLY A 161 18.85 4.97 -11.31
CA GLY A 161 17.85 5.97 -11.67
C GLY A 161 16.65 5.43 -12.45
N HIS A 162 16.50 4.11 -12.48
CA HIS A 162 15.36 3.44 -13.10
C HIS A 162 14.66 2.53 -12.09
N VAL A 163 13.37 2.29 -12.32
CA VAL A 163 12.53 1.39 -11.55
C VAL A 163 12.06 0.27 -12.46
N TYR A 164 12.21 -0.95 -12.02
CA TYR A 164 11.85 -2.17 -12.74
C TYR A 164 10.76 -2.90 -11.95
N ILE A 165 9.74 -3.36 -12.62
CA ILE A 165 8.70 -4.24 -12.05
C ILE A 165 8.27 -5.27 -13.07
N GLY A 166 8.15 -6.52 -12.66
CA GLY A 166 7.70 -7.61 -13.50
C GLY A 166 6.29 -8.08 -13.13
N ASP A 167 5.62 -8.67 -14.08
CA ASP A 167 4.28 -9.21 -13.95
C ASP A 167 4.17 -10.71 -14.34
N GLU A 168 2.96 -11.27 -14.21
CA GLU A 168 2.73 -12.69 -14.50
C GLU A 168 2.67 -13.02 -15.99
N ASP A 169 2.47 -12.05 -16.87
CA ASP A 169 2.49 -12.22 -18.32
C ASP A 169 3.91 -12.21 -18.88
N GLY A 170 4.87 -11.87 -18.02
CA GLY A 170 6.31 -11.90 -18.34
C GLY A 170 6.84 -10.58 -18.84
N ASP A 171 6.10 -9.51 -18.70
CA ASP A 171 6.60 -8.18 -19.01
C ASP A 171 7.35 -7.58 -17.81
N ILE A 172 8.44 -6.91 -18.10
CA ILE A 172 9.17 -6.06 -17.16
C ILE A 172 9.00 -4.63 -17.63
N SER A 173 8.20 -3.88 -16.92
CA SER A 173 8.03 -2.44 -17.13
C SER A 173 9.18 -1.66 -16.51
N ILE A 174 9.72 -0.68 -17.22
CA ILE A 174 10.89 0.12 -16.84
C ILE A 174 10.55 1.60 -16.86
N PHE A 175 10.64 2.23 -15.71
CA PHE A 175 10.35 3.65 -15.53
C PHE A 175 11.60 4.43 -15.14
N PRO A 176 11.73 5.71 -15.54
CA PRO A 176 12.63 6.62 -14.84
C PRO A 176 12.23 6.75 -13.37
N LEU A 177 13.20 6.86 -12.48
CA LEU A 177 12.95 7.18 -11.06
C LEU A 177 12.44 8.63 -10.97
N SER A 178 11.13 8.82 -10.92
CA SER A 178 10.51 10.15 -10.93
C SER A 178 9.16 10.18 -10.24
N ALA A 179 8.91 11.25 -9.48
CA ALA A 179 7.59 11.60 -8.96
C ALA A 179 6.71 12.28 -10.02
N ASP A 180 7.31 12.81 -11.07
CA ASP A 180 6.61 13.46 -12.17
C ASP A 180 6.05 12.42 -13.13
N LYS A 181 4.72 12.38 -13.25
CA LYS A 181 4.00 11.45 -14.12
C LYS A 181 4.41 11.60 -15.60
N GLU A 182 4.64 12.82 -16.08
CA GLU A 182 5.01 13.07 -17.49
C GLU A 182 6.44 12.59 -17.81
N VAL A 183 7.29 12.48 -16.78
CA VAL A 183 8.63 11.89 -16.90
C VAL A 183 8.57 10.38 -16.78
N ALA A 184 7.76 9.87 -15.85
CA ALA A 184 7.67 8.45 -15.57
C ALA A 184 6.91 7.68 -16.66
N LEU A 185 5.89 8.28 -17.26
CA LEU A 185 5.02 7.67 -18.26
C LEU A 185 5.08 8.41 -19.57
N LYS A 186 5.31 7.67 -20.66
CA LYS A 186 5.24 8.20 -22.00
C LYS A 186 3.77 8.27 -22.43
N ASP A 187 3.35 9.43 -22.92
CA ASP A 187 1.97 9.73 -23.33
C ASP A 187 0.92 9.37 -22.23
N GLY A 188 1.37 9.22 -20.99
CA GLY A 188 0.52 8.89 -19.83
C GLY A 188 0.09 7.43 -19.70
N PHE A 189 0.50 6.56 -20.64
CA PHE A 189 0.00 5.19 -20.73
C PHE A 189 1.10 4.12 -20.87
N GLU A 190 2.33 4.48 -21.23
CA GLU A 190 3.43 3.53 -21.41
C GLU A 190 4.55 3.83 -20.40
N PRO A 191 5.32 2.83 -19.94
CA PRO A 191 6.51 3.08 -19.13
C PRO A 191 7.49 3.98 -19.86
N GLY A 192 8.01 4.99 -19.17
CA GLY A 192 8.81 6.04 -19.79
C GLY A 192 10.11 5.58 -20.46
N VAL A 193 10.66 4.44 -20.03
CA VAL A 193 11.82 3.79 -20.69
C VAL A 193 11.35 2.73 -21.67
N GLY A 194 10.39 1.89 -21.29
CA GLY A 194 9.81 0.82 -22.11
C GLY A 194 9.58 -0.47 -21.34
N GLU A 195 9.31 -1.52 -22.09
CA GLU A 195 9.03 -2.85 -21.56
C GLU A 195 9.89 -3.91 -22.21
N ILE A 196 10.16 -4.99 -21.48
CA ILE A 196 10.89 -6.16 -21.99
C ILE A 196 10.07 -7.40 -21.65
N ASN A 197 9.60 -8.14 -22.67
CA ASN A 197 8.93 -9.40 -22.43
C ASN A 197 9.93 -10.56 -22.30
N MET A 198 9.91 -11.21 -21.13
CA MET A 198 10.79 -12.34 -20.78
C MET A 198 10.26 -13.67 -21.28
N LYS A 199 9.08 -13.69 -21.89
CA LYS A 199 8.38 -14.89 -22.41
C LYS A 199 8.03 -15.93 -21.34
N ASN A 200 8.04 -15.52 -20.09
CA ASN A 200 7.68 -16.33 -18.94
C ASN A 200 7.39 -15.41 -17.76
N SER A 201 6.47 -15.77 -16.89
CA SER A 201 6.08 -14.96 -15.73
C SER A 201 7.28 -14.50 -14.90
N VAL A 202 7.22 -13.26 -14.42
CA VAL A 202 8.25 -12.65 -13.57
C VAL A 202 7.68 -12.44 -12.18
N TYR A 203 8.14 -13.22 -11.21
CA TYR A 203 7.61 -13.19 -9.84
C TYR A 203 8.50 -12.50 -8.81
N SER A 204 9.70 -12.05 -9.18
CA SER A 204 10.62 -11.33 -8.29
C SER A 204 11.75 -10.65 -9.06
#